data_8c2de403cb654ed4676e93b5618a69bb
#
_entry.id   8c2de403cb654ed4676e93b5618a69bb
#
_cell.length_a   1.000
_cell.length_b   1.000
_cell.length_c   1.000
_cell.angle_alpha   90.00
_cell.angle_beta   90.00
_cell.angle_gamma   90.00
#
_symmetry.space_group_name_H-M   'P 1'
#
loop_
_entity.id
_entity.type
_entity.pdbx_description
1 polymer ?
#
loop_
_entity_poly.entity_id
_entity_poly.type
_entity_poly.pdbx_seq_one_letter_code
_entity_poly.pdbx_strand_id
1 'polypeptide(L)'
;MTPNNKLILAVNGTLMRGLELENNLKSVNAVFIKESQTEKAYRLFTIEDKYPAMVKDEKGAAIDVELYEISEEGMKEVLSKEPEGLTIKEITLIDGAKVQGVVGLPFIIENRKEITKFGGWRNYLKSKEKSVKKLFLYYSYTGNGDVVAEYLKEKGYDIRKFDTVKKLPKSFFWSMMVGGFQAATKKKAKLLPFDQDISAYDEVVIGSPIWNDRFSPALNGLLATLDFSTKKLSFVFYSGSGEGKKAVQRLEKEYPNVPYVFLKTPKKYPEELKKLD
;
A
#
# COMPACT_ATOMS: atom_id res chain seq x y z
N MET A 1 25.72 29.49 -32.04
CA MET A 1 25.12 28.89 -30.85
C MET A 1 23.97 29.76 -30.42
N THR A 2 22.72 29.36 -30.71
CA THR A 2 21.54 30.06 -30.20
C THR A 2 21.54 30.01 -28.68
N PRO A 3 21.25 31.09 -27.96
CA PRO A 3 21.13 31.04 -26.51
C PRO A 3 20.07 30.01 -26.14
N ASN A 4 20.46 29.04 -25.32
CA ASN A 4 19.58 28.00 -24.81
C ASN A 4 18.59 28.69 -23.88
N ASN A 5 17.46 29.14 -24.41
CA ASN A 5 16.44 29.88 -23.67
C ASN A 5 15.75 28.88 -22.73
N LYS A 6 16.18 28.86 -21.48
CA LYS A 6 15.61 27.98 -20.44
C LYS A 6 14.26 28.55 -20.02
N LEU A 7 13.23 27.70 -20.10
CA LEU A 7 11.86 27.99 -19.74
C LEU A 7 11.49 27.21 -18.48
N ILE A 8 10.45 27.63 -17.79
CA ILE A 8 9.86 26.85 -16.68
C ILE A 8 8.57 26.23 -17.16
N LEU A 9 8.51 24.90 -17.11
CA LEU A 9 7.32 24.10 -17.42
C LEU A 9 6.70 23.58 -16.11
N ALA A 10 5.41 23.87 -15.94
CA ALA A 10 4.58 23.31 -14.87
C ALA A 10 3.79 22.13 -15.40
N VAL A 11 3.93 20.98 -14.75
CA VAL A 11 3.21 19.76 -15.07
C VAL A 11 2.28 19.37 -13.91
N ASN A 12 1.09 18.84 -14.22
CA ASN A 12 0.04 18.54 -13.25
C ASN A 12 -0.51 17.12 -13.37
N GLY A 13 0.16 16.23 -14.12
CA GLY A 13 -0.36 14.90 -14.47
C GLY A 13 0.72 13.82 -14.51
N THR A 14 0.58 12.93 -15.48
CA THR A 14 1.43 11.74 -15.69
C THR A 14 2.91 12.04 -15.90
N LEU A 15 3.27 13.26 -16.27
CA LEU A 15 4.65 13.75 -16.37
C LEU A 15 5.33 13.97 -15.00
N MET A 16 4.58 14.06 -13.90
CA MET A 16 5.15 14.31 -12.56
C MET A 16 6.07 13.17 -12.13
N ARG A 17 7.03 13.44 -11.24
CA ARG A 17 8.02 12.47 -10.72
C ARG A 17 7.37 11.20 -10.19
N GLY A 18 7.93 10.05 -10.56
CA GLY A 18 7.45 8.71 -10.16
C GLY A 18 6.13 8.31 -10.82
N LEU A 19 5.61 9.07 -11.80
CA LEU A 19 4.44 8.70 -12.59
C LEU A 19 4.85 8.24 -13.99
N GLU A 20 3.87 7.71 -14.73
CA GLU A 20 4.06 6.91 -15.94
C GLU A 20 4.93 7.58 -17.02
N LEU A 21 4.74 8.89 -17.25
CA LEU A 21 5.41 9.62 -18.32
C LEU A 21 6.58 10.49 -17.84
N GLU A 22 7.04 10.37 -16.59
CA GLU A 22 8.21 11.10 -16.07
C GLU A 22 9.43 11.00 -17.02
N ASN A 23 9.61 9.84 -17.65
CA ASN A 23 10.72 9.61 -18.57
C ASN A 23 10.72 10.53 -19.80
N ASN A 24 9.57 11.10 -20.17
CA ASN A 24 9.50 12.08 -21.26
C ASN A 24 10.25 13.39 -20.89
N LEU A 25 10.15 13.80 -19.61
CA LEU A 25 10.92 14.96 -19.10
C LEU A 25 12.41 14.63 -18.97
N LYS A 26 12.74 13.43 -18.49
CA LYS A 26 14.15 12.99 -18.36
C LYS A 26 14.84 12.90 -19.73
N SER A 27 14.13 12.42 -20.76
CA SER A 27 14.70 12.27 -22.11
C SER A 27 15.11 13.59 -22.78
N VAL A 28 14.50 14.69 -22.36
CA VAL A 28 14.83 16.05 -22.84
C VAL A 28 15.69 16.83 -21.85
N ASN A 29 16.28 16.17 -20.86
CA ASN A 29 17.10 16.76 -19.79
C ASN A 29 16.40 17.88 -19.00
N ALA A 30 15.08 17.76 -18.81
CA ALA A 30 14.35 18.68 -17.93
C ALA A 30 14.78 18.47 -16.47
N VAL A 31 15.02 19.58 -15.77
CA VAL A 31 15.52 19.56 -14.38
C VAL A 31 14.40 19.99 -13.45
N PHE A 32 14.06 19.11 -12.50
CA PHE A 32 13.08 19.42 -11.45
C PHE A 32 13.57 20.60 -10.59
N ILE A 33 12.68 21.56 -10.35
CA ILE A 33 12.96 22.73 -9.50
C ILE A 33 12.29 22.57 -8.13
N LYS A 34 10.95 22.53 -8.12
CA LYS A 34 10.14 22.45 -6.88
C LYS A 34 8.71 22.01 -7.18
N GLU A 35 8.01 21.60 -6.13
CA GLU A 35 6.55 21.52 -6.12
C GLU A 35 5.96 22.91 -5.91
N SER A 36 4.80 23.17 -6.50
CA SER A 36 4.06 24.41 -6.39
C SER A 36 2.56 24.19 -6.60
N GLN A 37 1.79 25.25 -6.61
CA GLN A 37 0.38 25.24 -6.97
C GLN A 37 0.08 26.37 -7.95
N THR A 38 -0.99 26.20 -8.73
CA THR A 38 -1.54 27.31 -9.53
C THR A 38 -2.27 28.31 -8.63
N GLU A 39 -2.57 29.51 -9.16
CA GLU A 39 -3.59 30.38 -8.58
C GLU A 39 -4.94 29.65 -8.49
N LYS A 40 -5.90 30.19 -7.69
CA LYS A 40 -7.24 29.57 -7.50
C LYS A 40 -8.17 29.87 -8.70
N ALA A 41 -7.73 29.55 -9.90
CA ALA A 41 -8.47 29.80 -11.12
C ALA A 41 -8.36 28.64 -12.12
N TYR A 42 -8.30 27.40 -11.61
CA TYR A 42 -8.21 26.21 -12.45
C TYR A 42 -9.12 25.09 -11.97
N ARG A 43 -9.67 24.34 -12.92
CA ARG A 43 -10.40 23.10 -12.69
C ARG A 43 -9.62 21.93 -13.28
N LEU A 44 -9.71 20.78 -12.65
CA LEU A 44 -9.02 19.56 -13.04
C LEU A 44 -10.05 18.49 -13.37
N PHE A 45 -9.90 17.85 -14.53
CA PHE A 45 -10.75 16.74 -14.99
C PHE A 45 -9.89 15.51 -15.23
N THR A 46 -10.46 14.32 -15.06
CA THR A 46 -9.81 13.07 -15.48
C THR A 46 -10.31 12.63 -16.84
N ILE A 47 -9.40 12.25 -17.70
CA ILE A 47 -9.69 11.66 -19.01
C ILE A 47 -9.54 10.15 -18.87
N GLU A 48 -10.68 9.45 -18.74
CA GLU A 48 -10.76 8.00 -18.62
C GLU A 48 -9.89 7.41 -17.50
N ASP A 49 -9.61 8.19 -16.45
CA ASP A 49 -8.71 7.80 -15.37
C ASP A 49 -7.25 7.52 -15.80
N LYS A 50 -6.88 7.91 -17.02
CA LYS A 50 -5.54 7.72 -17.57
C LYS A 50 -4.63 8.93 -17.33
N TYR A 51 -5.15 10.14 -17.52
CA TYR A 51 -4.41 11.40 -17.33
C TYR A 51 -5.36 12.55 -16.98
N PRO A 52 -4.89 13.62 -16.35
CA PRO A 52 -5.69 14.78 -16.05
C PRO A 52 -5.66 15.82 -17.20
N ALA A 53 -6.70 16.63 -17.25
CA ALA A 53 -6.76 17.85 -18.05
C ALA A 53 -7.10 19.02 -17.13
N MET A 54 -6.19 19.98 -17.02
CA MET A 54 -6.37 21.23 -16.26
C MET A 54 -6.86 22.34 -17.19
N VAL A 55 -7.91 23.04 -16.81
CA VAL A 55 -8.45 24.17 -17.59
C VAL A 55 -8.58 25.40 -16.70
N LYS A 56 -8.41 26.60 -17.29
CA LYS A 56 -8.62 27.84 -16.56
C LYS A 56 -10.10 28.10 -16.37
N ASP A 57 -10.51 28.41 -15.13
CA ASP A 57 -11.89 28.72 -14.74
C ASP A 57 -11.85 29.56 -13.46
N GLU A 58 -12.45 30.75 -13.47
CA GLU A 58 -12.46 31.67 -12.32
C GLU A 58 -13.13 31.10 -11.07
N LYS A 59 -14.00 30.10 -11.22
CA LYS A 59 -14.63 29.36 -10.12
C LYS A 59 -13.80 28.13 -9.69
N GLY A 60 -12.58 28.01 -10.19
CA GLY A 60 -11.69 26.90 -9.92
C GLY A 60 -11.00 26.96 -8.56
N ALA A 61 -10.03 26.07 -8.38
CA ALA A 61 -9.19 25.99 -7.19
C ALA A 61 -7.70 26.03 -7.57
N ALA A 62 -6.82 26.07 -6.58
CA ALA A 62 -5.41 25.84 -6.77
C ALA A 62 -5.17 24.35 -7.09
N ILE A 63 -4.34 24.07 -8.08
CA ILE A 63 -3.98 22.72 -8.53
C ILE A 63 -2.49 22.50 -8.30
N ASP A 64 -2.14 21.36 -7.69
CA ASP A 64 -0.75 20.96 -7.48
C ASP A 64 -0.02 20.77 -8.80
N VAL A 65 1.17 21.33 -8.90
CA VAL A 65 2.06 21.24 -10.06
C VAL A 65 3.50 20.97 -9.63
N GLU A 66 4.28 20.35 -10.51
CA GLU A 66 5.73 20.30 -10.40
C GLU A 66 6.36 21.18 -11.45
N LEU A 67 7.38 21.97 -11.07
CA LEU A 67 8.09 22.90 -11.93
C LEU A 67 9.40 22.31 -12.42
N TYR A 68 9.65 22.41 -13.70
CA TYR A 68 10.87 21.95 -14.36
C TYR A 68 11.51 23.05 -15.19
N GLU A 69 12.82 23.17 -15.11
CA GLU A 69 13.62 23.92 -16.08
C GLU A 69 13.81 23.06 -17.33
N ILE A 70 13.49 23.60 -18.50
CA ILE A 70 13.48 22.87 -19.77
C ILE A 70 13.88 23.80 -20.91
N SER A 71 14.50 23.27 -21.97
CA SER A 71 14.73 24.02 -23.21
C SER A 71 13.43 24.15 -24.02
N GLU A 72 13.37 25.13 -24.91
CA GLU A 72 12.22 25.31 -25.80
C GLU A 72 12.01 24.09 -26.72
N GLU A 73 13.09 23.50 -27.22
CA GLU A 73 13.05 22.29 -28.03
C GLU A 73 12.54 21.10 -27.21
N GLY A 74 13.03 20.93 -25.98
CA GLY A 74 12.58 19.87 -25.07
C GLY A 74 11.09 20.01 -24.73
N MET A 75 10.61 21.23 -24.54
CA MET A 75 9.19 21.48 -24.29
C MET A 75 8.32 21.08 -25.50
N LYS A 76 8.75 21.39 -26.74
CA LYS A 76 8.08 20.99 -27.96
C LYS A 76 8.06 19.45 -28.11
N GLU A 77 9.17 18.79 -27.79
CA GLU A 77 9.27 17.32 -27.83
C GLU A 77 8.33 16.68 -26.80
N VAL A 78 8.28 17.17 -25.55
CA VAL A 78 7.34 16.68 -24.53
C VAL A 78 5.91 16.83 -25.03
N LEU A 79 5.52 18.02 -25.54
CA LEU A 79 4.17 18.27 -26.03
C LEU A 79 3.79 17.34 -27.19
N SER A 80 4.73 17.02 -28.08
CA SER A 80 4.47 16.12 -29.22
C SER A 80 4.10 14.69 -28.82
N LYS A 81 4.42 14.30 -27.57
CA LYS A 81 4.11 12.97 -26.97
C LYS A 81 2.84 12.98 -26.10
N GLU A 82 2.28 14.18 -25.86
CA GLU A 82 1.06 14.31 -25.08
C GLU A 82 -0.19 13.96 -25.91
N PRO A 83 -1.26 13.47 -25.23
CA PRO A 83 -2.54 13.23 -25.90
C PRO A 83 -3.10 14.46 -26.61
N GLU A 84 -3.82 14.22 -27.70
CA GLU A 84 -4.55 15.27 -28.43
C GLU A 84 -5.50 16.01 -27.47
N GLY A 85 -5.50 17.34 -27.55
CA GLY A 85 -6.30 18.22 -26.69
C GLY A 85 -5.57 18.70 -25.44
N LEU A 86 -4.34 18.21 -25.15
CA LEU A 86 -3.42 18.88 -24.23
C LEU A 86 -2.53 19.86 -25.00
N THR A 87 -2.21 20.98 -24.37
CA THR A 87 -1.37 22.03 -24.94
C THR A 87 -0.59 22.75 -23.85
N ILE A 88 0.37 23.58 -24.24
CA ILE A 88 1.11 24.45 -23.32
C ILE A 88 0.60 25.86 -23.44
N LYS A 89 0.27 26.47 -22.30
CA LYS A 89 -0.11 27.89 -22.18
C LYS A 89 0.54 28.53 -20.96
N GLU A 90 0.64 29.85 -20.97
CA GLU A 90 1.00 30.59 -19.76
C GLU A 90 -0.05 30.36 -18.66
N ILE A 91 0.40 29.96 -17.48
CA ILE A 91 -0.40 29.84 -16.28
C ILE A 91 0.20 30.68 -15.16
N THR A 92 -0.64 31.10 -14.21
CA THR A 92 -0.21 31.82 -13.02
C THR A 92 -0.11 30.88 -11.84
N LEU A 93 1.01 30.94 -11.13
CA LEU A 93 1.21 30.20 -9.87
C LEU A 93 0.62 30.94 -8.68
N ILE A 94 0.53 30.28 -7.55
CA ILE A 94 -0.03 30.82 -6.31
C ILE A 94 0.77 32.02 -5.75
N ASP A 95 2.05 32.13 -6.11
CA ASP A 95 2.94 33.25 -5.76
C ASP A 95 2.90 34.39 -6.80
N GLY A 96 2.02 34.29 -7.81
CA GLY A 96 1.87 35.26 -8.86
C GLY A 96 2.85 35.12 -10.04
N ALA A 97 3.80 34.19 -9.97
CA ALA A 97 4.72 33.91 -11.06
C ALA A 97 4.00 33.34 -12.29
N LYS A 98 4.41 33.74 -13.47
CA LYS A 98 3.89 33.24 -14.75
C LYS A 98 4.87 32.26 -15.35
N VAL A 99 4.38 31.05 -15.69
CA VAL A 99 5.16 29.98 -16.26
C VAL A 99 4.39 29.28 -17.38
N GLN A 100 5.09 28.48 -18.19
CA GLN A 100 4.41 27.58 -19.15
C GLN A 100 3.81 26.40 -18.41
N GLY A 101 2.55 26.04 -18.68
CA GLY A 101 1.87 24.93 -18.03
C GLY A 101 1.12 24.04 -19.01
N VAL A 102 1.09 22.74 -18.74
CA VAL A 102 0.27 21.81 -19.51
C VAL A 102 -1.20 22.01 -19.13
N VAL A 103 -2.03 22.34 -20.12
CA VAL A 103 -3.46 22.60 -19.95
C VAL A 103 -4.28 21.86 -20.99
N GLY A 104 -5.53 21.56 -20.65
CA GLY A 104 -6.51 20.96 -21.56
C GLY A 104 -7.23 22.03 -22.40
N LEU A 105 -7.52 21.68 -23.64
CA LEU A 105 -8.45 22.45 -24.47
C LEU A 105 -9.91 22.16 -24.04
N PRO A 106 -10.86 23.08 -24.19
CA PRO A 106 -12.23 22.93 -23.68
C PRO A 106 -12.93 21.64 -24.14
N PHE A 107 -12.72 21.20 -25.35
CA PHE A 107 -13.41 20.06 -25.91
C PHE A 107 -13.06 18.72 -25.23
N ILE A 108 -11.84 18.57 -24.67
CA ILE A 108 -11.44 17.28 -24.06
C ILE A 108 -12.07 17.05 -22.70
N ILE A 109 -12.61 18.08 -22.07
CA ILE A 109 -13.26 17.98 -20.74
C ILE A 109 -14.78 17.81 -20.83
N GLU A 110 -15.37 17.88 -22.02
CA GLU A 110 -16.81 17.70 -22.21
C GLU A 110 -17.24 16.31 -21.72
N ASN A 111 -18.27 16.28 -20.87
CA ASN A 111 -18.78 15.06 -20.21
C ASN A 111 -17.72 14.27 -19.40
N ARG A 112 -16.62 14.91 -19.01
CA ARG A 112 -15.58 14.28 -18.19
C ARG A 112 -15.81 14.54 -16.71
N LYS A 113 -15.33 13.60 -15.90
CA LYS A 113 -15.43 13.68 -14.44
C LYS A 113 -14.48 14.75 -13.90
N GLU A 114 -15.06 15.72 -13.21
CA GLU A 114 -14.29 16.72 -12.49
C GLU A 114 -13.66 16.16 -11.23
N ILE A 115 -12.38 16.46 -11.02
CA ILE A 115 -11.57 16.01 -9.91
C ILE A 115 -10.88 17.17 -9.14
N THR A 116 -11.30 18.40 -9.39
CA THR A 116 -10.75 19.63 -8.78
C THR A 116 -10.70 19.57 -7.26
N LYS A 117 -11.70 18.95 -6.62
CA LYS A 117 -11.77 18.79 -5.16
C LYS A 117 -10.58 18.05 -4.53
N PHE A 118 -9.82 17.29 -5.30
CA PHE A 118 -8.63 16.58 -4.82
C PHE A 118 -7.37 17.46 -4.83
N GLY A 119 -7.43 18.67 -5.40
CA GLY A 119 -6.30 19.60 -5.48
C GLY A 119 -5.20 19.18 -6.45
N GLY A 120 -5.17 17.94 -6.96
CA GLY A 120 -4.14 17.48 -7.87
C GLY A 120 -4.28 16.01 -8.27
N TRP A 121 -3.56 15.63 -9.32
CA TRP A 121 -3.61 14.28 -9.89
C TRP A 121 -3.14 13.19 -8.92
N ARG A 122 -2.05 13.42 -8.17
CA ARG A 122 -1.54 12.46 -7.17
C ARG A 122 -2.58 12.15 -6.10
N ASN A 123 -3.27 13.16 -5.59
CA ASN A 123 -4.29 13.00 -4.56
C ASN A 123 -5.51 12.27 -5.13
N TYR A 124 -5.85 12.53 -6.39
CA TYR A 124 -6.90 11.77 -7.07
C TYR A 124 -6.53 10.30 -7.22
N LEU A 125 -5.31 9.98 -7.69
CA LEU A 125 -4.84 8.60 -7.77
C LEU A 125 -4.87 7.90 -6.42
N LYS A 126 -4.35 8.54 -5.36
CA LYS A 126 -4.44 8.02 -3.98
C LYS A 126 -5.87 7.75 -3.53
N SER A 127 -6.82 8.62 -3.94
CA SER A 127 -8.24 8.41 -3.61
C SER A 127 -8.86 7.22 -4.34
N LYS A 128 -8.26 6.79 -5.45
CA LYS A 128 -8.66 5.60 -6.21
C LYS A 128 -7.97 4.32 -5.74
N GLU A 129 -6.81 4.44 -5.11
CA GLU A 129 -6.22 3.30 -4.43
C GLU A 129 -7.27 2.80 -3.44
N LYS A 130 -7.90 1.68 -3.80
CA LYS A 130 -8.77 0.96 -2.89
C LYS A 130 -7.94 0.73 -1.64
N SER A 131 -8.31 1.36 -0.54
CA SER A 131 -7.59 1.14 0.72
C SER A 131 -7.65 -0.35 1.00
N VAL A 132 -6.52 -1.03 0.77
CA VAL A 132 -6.40 -2.47 1.04
C VAL A 132 -6.67 -2.66 2.51
N LYS A 133 -7.84 -3.19 2.83
CA LYS A 133 -8.18 -3.51 4.21
C LYS A 133 -7.41 -4.75 4.64
N LYS A 134 -6.60 -4.59 5.67
CA LYS A 134 -5.68 -5.59 6.17
C LYS A 134 -6.12 -6.07 7.54
N LEU A 135 -6.14 -7.38 7.74
CA LEU A 135 -6.46 -8.01 9.01
C LEU A 135 -5.26 -8.83 9.51
N PHE A 136 -4.86 -8.62 10.75
CA PHE A 136 -4.03 -9.55 11.49
C PHE A 136 -4.88 -10.39 12.43
N LEU A 137 -5.05 -11.65 12.08
CA LEU A 137 -5.83 -12.63 12.84
C LEU A 137 -4.87 -13.58 13.55
N TYR A 138 -4.84 -13.56 14.89
CA TYR A 138 -3.76 -14.23 15.59
C TYR A 138 -4.16 -14.96 16.89
N TYR A 139 -3.37 -15.97 17.22
CA TYR A 139 -3.35 -16.64 18.50
C TYR A 139 -2.04 -16.37 19.23
N SER A 140 -2.10 -16.06 20.52
CA SER A 140 -0.93 -15.79 21.34
C SER A 140 -1.07 -16.50 22.69
N TYR A 141 -0.09 -17.34 23.04
CA TYR A 141 -0.05 -18.02 24.34
C TYR A 141 0.89 -17.33 25.34
N THR A 142 2.07 -16.90 24.88
CA THR A 142 3.13 -16.31 25.74
C THR A 142 3.27 -14.80 25.59
N GLY A 143 2.39 -14.16 24.84
CA GLY A 143 2.44 -12.72 24.57
C GLY A 143 3.24 -12.34 23.32
N ASN A 144 3.87 -13.28 22.61
CA ASN A 144 4.62 -12.98 21.39
C ASN A 144 3.73 -12.44 20.27
N GLY A 145 2.54 -13.03 20.08
CA GLY A 145 1.57 -12.54 19.09
C GLY A 145 0.99 -11.16 19.45
N ASP A 146 0.90 -10.85 20.75
CA ASP A 146 0.36 -9.54 21.19
C ASP A 146 1.33 -8.41 20.82
N VAL A 147 2.64 -8.63 20.91
CA VAL A 147 3.67 -7.67 20.45
C VAL A 147 3.63 -7.48 18.93
N VAL A 148 3.44 -8.56 18.17
CA VAL A 148 3.25 -8.49 16.70
C VAL A 148 1.98 -7.71 16.36
N ALA A 149 0.90 -7.92 17.13
CA ALA A 149 -0.37 -7.23 16.91
C ALA A 149 -0.25 -5.72 17.08
N GLU A 150 0.43 -5.23 18.13
CA GLU A 150 0.67 -3.80 18.32
C GLU A 150 1.50 -3.22 17.18
N TYR A 151 2.55 -3.90 16.75
CA TYR A 151 3.37 -3.46 15.63
C TYR A 151 2.59 -3.34 14.31
N LEU A 152 1.77 -4.34 13.98
CA LEU A 152 0.96 -4.34 12.75
C LEU A 152 -0.20 -3.35 12.84
N LYS A 153 -0.74 -3.09 14.04
CA LYS A 153 -1.75 -2.05 14.25
C LYS A 153 -1.23 -0.66 13.88
N GLU A 154 0.00 -0.33 14.26
CA GLU A 154 0.67 0.93 13.86
C GLU A 154 0.87 1.02 12.34
N LYS A 155 0.92 -0.11 11.64
CA LYS A 155 0.99 -0.20 10.18
C LYS A 155 -0.38 -0.26 9.47
N GLY A 156 -1.46 0.01 10.22
CA GLY A 156 -2.81 0.12 9.67
C GLY A 156 -3.54 -1.21 9.48
N TYR A 157 -3.12 -2.28 10.15
CA TYR A 157 -3.88 -3.53 10.22
C TYR A 157 -4.99 -3.45 11.26
N ASP A 158 -6.17 -3.93 10.95
CA ASP A 158 -7.16 -4.31 11.95
C ASP A 158 -6.67 -5.55 12.69
N ILE A 159 -6.88 -5.57 14.00
CA ILE A 159 -6.34 -6.62 14.87
C ILE A 159 -7.47 -7.47 15.42
N ARG A 160 -7.37 -8.78 15.24
CA ARG A 160 -8.34 -9.73 15.76
C ARG A 160 -7.65 -10.94 16.40
N LYS A 161 -7.83 -11.08 17.70
CA LYS A 161 -7.31 -12.22 18.46
C LYS A 161 -8.35 -13.32 18.54
N PHE A 162 -7.94 -14.56 18.33
CA PHE A 162 -8.75 -15.73 18.65
C PHE A 162 -8.11 -16.56 19.76
N ASP A 163 -8.89 -17.35 20.46
CA ASP A 163 -8.43 -18.20 21.57
C ASP A 163 -9.10 -19.58 21.52
N THR A 164 -8.62 -20.50 22.35
CA THR A 164 -9.11 -21.86 22.42
C THR A 164 -9.93 -22.12 23.67
N VAL A 165 -10.96 -22.98 23.57
CA VAL A 165 -11.82 -23.36 24.69
C VAL A 165 -11.01 -24.00 25.83
N LYS A 166 -10.09 -24.89 25.48
CA LYS A 166 -9.19 -25.52 26.46
C LYS A 166 -7.89 -24.70 26.53
N LYS A 167 -7.71 -23.98 27.62
CA LYS A 167 -6.44 -23.32 27.88
C LYS A 167 -5.38 -24.33 28.25
N LEU A 168 -4.16 -24.11 27.80
CA LEU A 168 -3.02 -24.91 28.25
C LEU A 168 -2.69 -24.60 29.73
N PRO A 169 -2.07 -25.55 30.45
CA PRO A 169 -1.63 -25.28 31.81
C PRO A 169 -0.71 -24.08 31.91
N LYS A 170 -0.84 -23.27 32.96
CA LYS A 170 0.01 -22.06 33.16
C LYS A 170 1.49 -22.39 33.36
N SER A 171 1.83 -23.65 33.75
CA SER A 171 3.22 -24.10 33.89
C SER A 171 3.86 -24.24 32.49
N PHE A 172 4.97 -23.55 32.26
CA PHE A 172 5.72 -23.60 31.00
C PHE A 172 6.11 -25.04 30.60
N PHE A 173 6.57 -25.86 31.55
CA PHE A 173 7.00 -27.24 31.27
C PHE A 173 5.81 -28.12 30.84
N TRP A 174 4.70 -28.11 31.55
CA TRP A 174 3.51 -28.87 31.21
C TRP A 174 2.83 -28.37 29.93
N SER A 175 2.83 -27.07 29.70
CA SER A 175 2.29 -26.50 28.45
C SER A 175 3.12 -26.90 27.22
N MET A 176 4.43 -27.01 27.37
CA MET A 176 5.33 -27.48 26.31
C MET A 176 5.13 -28.95 25.99
N MET A 177 4.97 -29.80 27.02
CA MET A 177 4.70 -31.23 26.81
C MET A 177 3.32 -31.47 26.18
N VAL A 178 2.27 -30.90 26.74
CA VAL A 178 0.89 -31.06 26.22
C VAL A 178 0.71 -30.43 24.87
N GLY A 179 1.19 -29.22 24.69
CA GLY A 179 1.11 -28.48 23.42
C GLY A 179 1.93 -29.14 22.32
N GLY A 180 3.14 -29.61 22.64
CA GLY A 180 4.00 -30.32 21.71
C GLY A 180 3.40 -31.63 21.22
N PHE A 181 2.79 -32.42 22.13
CA PHE A 181 2.07 -33.67 21.79
C PHE A 181 0.84 -33.38 20.90
N GLN A 182 0.05 -32.37 21.25
CA GLN A 182 -1.13 -31.97 20.45
C GLN A 182 -0.73 -31.46 19.06
N ALA A 183 0.37 -30.72 18.94
CA ALA A 183 0.89 -30.30 17.66
C ALA A 183 1.39 -31.46 16.80
N ALA A 184 2.03 -32.48 17.44
CA ALA A 184 2.50 -33.67 16.75
C ALA A 184 1.36 -34.49 16.14
N THR A 185 0.19 -34.53 16.76
CA THR A 185 -0.99 -35.28 16.30
C THR A 185 -1.89 -34.50 15.33
N LYS A 186 -1.48 -33.30 14.87
CA LYS A 186 -2.28 -32.38 14.02
C LYS A 186 -3.67 -32.08 14.62
N LYS A 187 -3.79 -32.08 15.92
CA LYS A 187 -5.05 -31.85 16.61
C LYS A 187 -5.60 -30.48 16.31
N LYS A 188 -6.88 -30.36 16.02
CA LYS A 188 -7.62 -29.10 15.86
C LYS A 188 -8.17 -28.70 17.23
N ALA A 189 -7.83 -27.51 17.72
CA ALA A 189 -8.45 -27.00 18.93
C ALA A 189 -9.84 -26.42 18.61
N LYS A 190 -10.79 -26.63 19.51
CA LYS A 190 -12.07 -25.92 19.47
C LYS A 190 -11.81 -24.46 19.87
N LEU A 191 -12.19 -23.52 19.02
CA LEU A 191 -12.00 -22.09 19.24
C LEU A 191 -13.13 -21.54 20.11
N LEU A 192 -12.83 -20.53 20.92
CA LEU A 192 -13.83 -19.67 21.52
C LEU A 192 -14.53 -18.84 20.43
N PRO A 193 -15.77 -18.40 20.68
CA PRO A 193 -16.44 -17.49 19.77
C PRO A 193 -15.58 -16.23 19.54
N PHE A 194 -15.40 -15.85 18.28
CA PHE A 194 -14.74 -14.60 17.85
C PHE A 194 -15.40 -14.15 16.56
N ASP A 195 -15.18 -12.91 16.17
CA ASP A 195 -15.69 -12.42 14.89
C ASP A 195 -14.96 -13.13 13.72
N GLN A 196 -15.70 -13.94 12.97
CA GLN A 196 -15.21 -14.76 11.87
C GLN A 196 -15.44 -14.11 10.50
N ASP A 197 -16.11 -12.96 10.45
CA ASP A 197 -16.35 -12.27 9.18
C ASP A 197 -15.06 -11.59 8.71
N ILE A 198 -14.45 -12.16 7.68
CA ILE A 198 -13.28 -11.62 7.00
C ILE A 198 -13.62 -11.05 5.61
N SER A 199 -14.90 -10.96 5.25
CA SER A 199 -15.36 -10.56 3.91
C SER A 199 -14.85 -9.17 3.50
N ALA A 200 -14.80 -8.25 4.46
CA ALA A 200 -14.39 -6.86 4.24
C ALA A 200 -12.88 -6.68 3.99
N TYR A 201 -12.05 -7.70 4.22
CA TYR A 201 -10.60 -7.59 4.12
C TYR A 201 -10.08 -8.14 2.79
N ASP A 202 -9.12 -7.44 2.20
CA ASP A 202 -8.42 -7.86 0.98
C ASP A 202 -7.19 -8.72 1.34
N GLU A 203 -6.50 -8.40 2.45
CA GLU A 203 -5.31 -9.08 2.94
C GLU A 203 -5.52 -9.61 4.37
N VAL A 204 -5.17 -10.86 4.60
CA VAL A 204 -5.24 -11.50 5.91
C VAL A 204 -3.88 -12.09 6.27
N VAL A 205 -3.33 -11.62 7.37
CA VAL A 205 -2.10 -12.16 7.97
C VAL A 205 -2.49 -13.02 9.16
N ILE A 206 -2.07 -14.28 9.18
CA ILE A 206 -2.35 -15.19 10.29
C ILE A 206 -1.12 -15.32 11.19
N GLY A 207 -1.26 -14.90 12.45
CA GLY A 207 -0.22 -15.03 13.48
C GLY A 207 -0.40 -16.26 14.36
N SER A 208 0.64 -17.11 14.50
CA SER A 208 0.57 -18.28 15.36
C SER A 208 1.92 -18.70 15.93
N PRO A 209 1.97 -19.19 17.19
CA PRO A 209 3.15 -19.86 17.68
C PRO A 209 3.37 -21.21 16.95
N ILE A 210 4.63 -21.57 16.79
CA ILE A 210 5.04 -22.91 16.37
C ILE A 210 5.45 -23.72 17.60
N TRP A 211 4.84 -24.89 17.72
CA TRP A 211 5.10 -25.83 18.83
C TRP A 211 5.68 -27.14 18.32
N ASN A 212 6.80 -27.54 18.89
CA ASN A 212 7.49 -28.75 18.47
C ASN A 212 7.62 -28.82 16.93
N ASP A 213 8.10 -27.71 16.35
CA ASP A 213 8.36 -27.58 14.92
C ASP A 213 7.10 -27.72 14.01
N ARG A 214 5.87 -27.57 14.56
CA ARG A 214 4.58 -27.77 13.85
C ARG A 214 3.59 -26.65 14.16
N PHE A 215 2.54 -26.57 13.37
CA PHE A 215 1.39 -25.69 13.63
C PHE A 215 0.77 -25.97 14.99
N SER A 216 0.44 -24.92 15.70
CA SER A 216 -0.30 -25.03 16.96
C SER A 216 -1.71 -25.62 16.73
N PRO A 217 -2.31 -26.31 17.72
CA PRO A 217 -3.70 -26.74 17.62
C PRO A 217 -4.69 -25.61 17.38
N ALA A 218 -4.41 -24.41 17.88
CA ALA A 218 -5.21 -23.21 17.65
C ALA A 218 -5.22 -22.83 16.16
N LEU A 219 -4.04 -22.81 15.51
CA LEU A 219 -3.93 -22.57 14.07
C LEU A 219 -4.66 -23.66 13.27
N ASN A 220 -4.49 -24.92 13.64
CA ASN A 220 -5.22 -26.02 13.00
C ASN A 220 -6.75 -25.85 13.11
N GLY A 221 -7.23 -25.34 14.25
CA GLY A 221 -8.64 -25.01 14.45
C GLY A 221 -9.10 -23.87 13.54
N LEU A 222 -8.34 -22.79 13.45
CA LEU A 222 -8.65 -21.64 12.60
C LEU A 222 -8.75 -22.04 11.12
N LEU A 223 -7.72 -22.71 10.60
CA LEU A 223 -7.65 -23.16 9.21
C LEU A 223 -8.75 -24.18 8.82
N ALA A 224 -9.37 -24.81 9.80
CA ALA A 224 -10.51 -25.69 9.58
C ALA A 224 -11.87 -24.95 9.68
N THR A 225 -11.87 -23.69 10.14
CA THR A 225 -13.09 -22.93 10.42
C THR A 225 -13.34 -21.85 9.36
N LEU A 226 -12.28 -21.22 8.84
CA LEU A 226 -12.36 -20.11 7.88
C LEU A 226 -11.80 -20.51 6.52
N ASP A 227 -12.44 -20.00 5.47
CA ASP A 227 -11.95 -20.07 4.10
C ASP A 227 -11.19 -18.78 3.73
N PHE A 228 -9.94 -18.93 3.32
CA PHE A 228 -9.05 -17.86 2.93
C PHE A 228 -8.79 -17.83 1.41
N SER A 229 -9.47 -18.63 0.61
CA SER A 229 -9.18 -18.83 -0.81
C SER A 229 -9.29 -17.55 -1.66
N THR A 230 -10.13 -16.58 -1.22
CA THR A 230 -10.34 -15.29 -1.89
C THR A 230 -9.46 -14.16 -1.34
N LYS A 231 -8.56 -14.45 -0.43
CA LYS A 231 -7.77 -13.47 0.31
C LYS A 231 -6.30 -13.52 -0.09
N LYS A 232 -5.64 -12.36 -0.08
CA LYS A 232 -4.18 -12.33 -0.08
C LYS A 232 -3.71 -12.79 1.30
N LEU A 233 -3.37 -14.07 1.42
CA LEU A 233 -3.00 -14.73 2.66
C LEU A 233 -1.49 -14.67 2.90
N SER A 234 -1.08 -14.47 4.16
CA SER A 234 0.30 -14.66 4.61
C SER A 234 0.35 -15.13 6.08
N PHE A 235 1.51 -15.64 6.52
CA PHE A 235 1.68 -16.14 7.87
C PHE A 235 2.83 -15.46 8.61
N VAL A 236 2.60 -15.18 9.90
CA VAL A 236 3.64 -14.76 10.85
C VAL A 236 3.73 -15.82 11.93
N PHE A 237 4.81 -16.57 11.94
CA PHE A 237 5.09 -17.58 12.94
C PHE A 237 6.05 -17.06 13.99
N TYR A 238 5.80 -17.39 15.24
CA TYR A 238 6.73 -17.10 16.33
C TYR A 238 7.10 -18.36 17.06
N SER A 239 8.39 -18.58 17.23
CA SER A 239 8.96 -19.75 17.91
C SER A 239 10.19 -19.38 18.75
N GLY A 240 10.62 -20.26 19.61
CA GLY A 240 11.82 -20.05 20.44
C GLY A 240 13.11 -20.00 19.60
N SER A 241 13.18 -20.75 18.51
CA SER A 241 14.34 -20.79 17.60
C SER A 241 14.28 -19.73 16.48
N GLY A 242 13.10 -19.22 16.14
CA GLY A 242 12.89 -18.42 14.93
C GLY A 242 12.75 -19.27 13.66
N GLU A 243 12.44 -20.55 13.81
CA GLU A 243 12.34 -21.52 12.72
C GLU A 243 11.21 -22.54 12.98
N GLY A 244 10.86 -23.32 11.92
CA GLY A 244 9.88 -24.37 12.00
C GLY A 244 9.87 -25.24 10.74
N LYS A 245 10.85 -26.14 10.55
CA LYS A 245 11.04 -26.93 9.32
C LYS A 245 9.81 -27.76 8.93
N LYS A 246 9.22 -28.47 9.89
CA LYS A 246 8.00 -29.29 9.63
C LYS A 246 6.76 -28.44 9.39
N ALA A 247 6.72 -27.24 9.99
CA ALA A 247 5.67 -26.26 9.74
C ALA A 247 5.76 -25.74 8.30
N VAL A 248 6.98 -25.40 7.83
CA VAL A 248 7.24 -24.96 6.46
C VAL A 248 6.86 -26.05 5.46
N GLN A 249 7.34 -27.30 5.64
CA GLN A 249 7.01 -28.40 4.74
C GLN A 249 5.49 -28.61 4.61
N ARG A 250 4.76 -28.45 5.71
CA ARG A 250 3.31 -28.55 5.70
C ARG A 250 2.67 -27.34 4.99
N LEU A 251 3.18 -26.13 5.26
CA LEU A 251 2.68 -24.91 4.64
C LEU A 251 2.82 -24.96 3.11
N GLU A 252 4.00 -25.30 2.62
CA GLU A 252 4.29 -25.43 1.19
C GLU A 252 3.38 -26.47 0.49
N LYS A 253 3.01 -27.53 1.21
CA LYS A 253 2.09 -28.56 0.70
C LYS A 253 0.63 -28.09 0.68
N GLU A 254 0.15 -27.45 1.77
CA GLU A 254 -1.26 -27.11 1.96
C GLU A 254 -1.60 -25.70 1.41
N TYR A 255 -0.60 -24.81 1.35
CA TYR A 255 -0.70 -23.40 0.92
C TYR A 255 0.49 -23.01 0.03
N PRO A 256 0.63 -23.59 -1.17
CA PRO A 256 1.77 -23.33 -2.05
C PRO A 256 1.85 -21.83 -2.40
N ASN A 257 3.06 -21.28 -2.38
CA ASN A 257 3.36 -19.88 -2.70
C ASN A 257 2.78 -18.83 -1.72
N VAL A 258 2.23 -19.23 -0.58
CA VAL A 258 1.79 -18.27 0.45
C VAL A 258 2.99 -17.74 1.22
N PRO A 259 3.22 -16.41 1.29
CA PRO A 259 4.32 -15.82 2.03
C PRO A 259 4.24 -16.12 3.54
N TYR A 260 5.41 -16.28 4.16
CA TYR A 260 5.50 -16.45 5.60
C TYR A 260 6.77 -15.83 6.18
N VAL A 261 6.71 -15.46 7.44
CA VAL A 261 7.85 -14.94 8.21
C VAL A 261 7.94 -15.68 9.55
N PHE A 262 9.16 -16.02 9.96
CA PHE A 262 9.44 -16.53 11.30
C PHE A 262 10.10 -15.48 12.18
N LEU A 263 9.54 -15.28 13.37
CA LEU A 263 10.05 -14.37 14.39
C LEU A 263 10.55 -15.17 15.60
N LYS A 264 11.77 -14.89 16.03
CA LYS A 264 12.35 -15.49 17.23
C LYS A 264 11.88 -14.76 18.46
N THR A 265 10.88 -15.28 19.16
CA THR A 265 10.38 -14.74 20.44
C THR A 265 10.31 -13.20 20.43
N PRO A 266 9.48 -12.56 19.60
CA PRO A 266 9.50 -11.12 19.36
C PRO A 266 9.26 -10.26 20.62
N LYS A 267 8.64 -10.84 21.65
CA LYS A 267 8.53 -10.19 22.98
C LYS A 267 9.88 -10.01 23.67
N LYS A 268 10.84 -10.90 23.42
CA LYS A 268 12.21 -10.82 23.97
C LYS A 268 13.17 -10.11 23.04
N TYR A 269 12.95 -10.23 21.73
CA TYR A 269 13.76 -9.69 20.66
C TYR A 269 12.92 -8.79 19.75
N PRO A 270 12.63 -7.53 20.15
CA PRO A 270 11.76 -6.63 19.38
C PRO A 270 12.29 -6.28 17.99
N GLU A 271 13.59 -6.38 17.78
CA GLU A 271 14.25 -6.17 16.46
C GLU A 271 13.75 -7.15 15.39
N GLU A 272 13.25 -8.32 15.79
CA GLU A 272 12.65 -9.31 14.89
C GLU A 272 11.43 -8.76 14.15
N LEU A 273 10.72 -7.77 14.72
CA LEU A 273 9.54 -7.16 14.09
C LEU A 273 9.87 -6.44 12.77
N LYS A 274 11.13 -5.98 12.60
CA LYS A 274 11.57 -5.37 11.33
C LYS A 274 11.48 -6.32 10.12
N LYS A 275 11.38 -7.62 10.34
CA LYS A 275 11.14 -8.59 9.27
C LYS A 275 9.74 -8.51 8.67
N LEU A 276 8.85 -7.70 9.28
CA LEU A 276 7.49 -7.46 8.83
C LEU A 276 7.35 -6.19 7.98
N ASP A 277 8.46 -5.45 7.78
CA ASP A 277 8.56 -4.30 6.86
C ASP A 277 8.71 -4.78 5.40
#